data_e013f90784c687f8d8753d54dc78810e
#
_entry.id   e013f90784c687f8d8753d54dc78810e
#
_cell.length_a   1.000
_cell.length_b   1.000
_cell.length_c   1.000
_cell.angle_alpha   90.00
_cell.angle_beta   90.00
_cell.angle_gamma   90.00
#
_symmetry.space_group_name_H-M   'P 1'
#
loop_
_entity.id
_entity.type
_entity.pdbx_description
1 polymer ?
#
loop_
_entity_poly.entity_id
_entity_poly.type
_entity_poly.pdbx_seq_one_letter_code
_entity_poly.pdbx_strand_id
1 'polypeptide(L)'
;MKNIIGRGLASPGLQAAVLGFLVFVTYAITMAPGLMYTDSGELAAACTTLGVAHPTGYPLFTLLGHVWTMMSWGSPISALNVLAGVWVASAVSITYLLMLNVLQWVYGVGTNRLYPIIAATGALMLGWSSVVWSQATSIEV
;
A
#
# COMPACT_ATOMS: atom_id res chain seq x y z
N MET A 1 -22.90 -4.57 -26.66
CA MET A 1 -22.48 -5.52 -25.60
C MET A 1 -23.03 -4.98 -24.28
N LYS A 2 -24.08 -5.62 -23.74
CA LYS A 2 -24.76 -5.16 -22.52
C LYS A 2 -23.89 -5.50 -21.29
N ASN A 3 -23.56 -4.47 -20.51
CA ASN A 3 -22.97 -4.62 -19.18
C ASN A 3 -23.93 -5.41 -18.27
N ILE A 4 -23.73 -6.72 -18.18
CA ILE A 4 -24.31 -7.54 -17.13
C ILE A 4 -23.38 -7.47 -15.92
N ILE A 5 -23.24 -6.29 -15.34
CA ILE A 5 -22.72 -6.17 -13.97
C ILE A 5 -23.85 -6.66 -13.09
N GLY A 6 -23.70 -7.88 -12.58
CA GLY A 6 -24.68 -8.51 -11.69
C GLY A 6 -25.03 -7.58 -10.54
N ARG A 7 -26.30 -7.24 -10.42
CA ARG A 7 -26.89 -6.51 -9.29
C ARG A 7 -26.54 -7.26 -8.00
N GLY A 8 -25.64 -6.71 -7.17
CA GLY A 8 -25.38 -7.19 -5.82
C GLY A 8 -23.95 -7.16 -5.31
N LEU A 9 -22.95 -7.03 -6.16
CA LEU A 9 -21.55 -6.85 -5.72
C LEU A 9 -21.10 -5.42 -6.04
N ALA A 10 -20.42 -4.80 -5.09
CA ALA A 10 -19.77 -3.50 -5.30
C ALA A 10 -18.81 -3.58 -6.49
N SER A 11 -18.55 -2.45 -7.17
CA SER A 11 -17.61 -2.42 -8.29
C SER A 11 -16.22 -2.93 -7.84
N PRO A 12 -15.44 -3.58 -8.73
CA PRO A 12 -14.09 -4.06 -8.39
C PRO A 12 -13.19 -2.97 -7.81
N GLY A 13 -13.31 -1.74 -8.29
CA GLY A 13 -12.58 -0.59 -7.74
C GLY A 13 -12.98 -0.26 -6.31
N LEU A 14 -14.27 -0.33 -5.97
CA LEU A 14 -14.72 -0.11 -4.60
C LEU A 14 -14.26 -1.24 -3.67
N GLN A 15 -14.29 -2.49 -4.14
CA GLN A 15 -13.76 -3.63 -3.38
C GLN A 15 -12.26 -3.47 -3.10
N ALA A 16 -11.47 -3.08 -4.11
CA ALA A 16 -10.06 -2.78 -3.97
C ALA A 16 -9.80 -1.66 -2.96
N ALA A 17 -10.55 -0.56 -3.05
CA ALA A 17 -10.43 0.56 -2.12
C ALA A 17 -10.76 0.16 -0.68
N VAL A 18 -11.80 -0.63 -0.46
CA VAL A 18 -12.17 -1.14 0.87
C VAL A 18 -11.08 -2.06 1.42
N LEU A 19 -10.54 -2.97 0.61
CA LEU A 19 -9.44 -3.84 1.03
C LEU A 19 -8.18 -3.05 1.40
N GLY A 20 -7.77 -2.11 0.55
CA GLY A 20 -6.63 -1.24 0.86
C GLY A 20 -6.84 -0.41 2.11
N PHE A 21 -8.04 0.15 2.30
CA PHE A 21 -8.37 0.90 3.50
C PHE A 21 -8.31 0.04 4.77
N LEU A 22 -8.86 -1.18 4.74
CA LEU A 22 -8.79 -2.11 5.87
C LEU A 22 -7.35 -2.45 6.23
N VAL A 23 -6.51 -2.76 5.23
CA VAL A 23 -5.09 -3.04 5.44
C VAL A 23 -4.37 -1.81 5.97
N PHE A 24 -4.62 -0.62 5.42
CA PHE A 24 -4.05 0.62 5.91
C PHE A 24 -4.41 0.89 7.38
N VAL A 25 -5.65 0.66 7.79
CA VAL A 25 -6.07 0.81 9.19
C VAL A 25 -5.28 -0.12 10.10
N THR A 26 -5.05 -1.38 9.70
CA THR A 26 -4.23 -2.30 10.50
C THR A 26 -2.78 -1.84 10.62
N TYR A 27 -2.19 -1.29 9.56
CA TYR A 27 -0.86 -0.68 9.61
C TYR A 27 -0.84 0.56 10.51
N ALA A 28 -1.81 1.46 10.38
CA ALA A 28 -1.89 2.69 11.17
C ALA A 28 -1.96 2.43 12.69
N ILE A 29 -2.66 1.37 13.10
CA ILE A 29 -2.76 0.98 14.52
C ILE A 29 -1.42 0.41 15.05
N THR A 30 -0.65 -0.25 14.19
CA THR A 30 0.61 -0.92 14.55
C THR A 30 1.85 -0.17 14.08
N MET A 31 1.66 1.04 13.56
CA MET A 31 2.73 1.88 13.04
C MET A 31 3.75 2.26 14.11
N ALA A 32 5.00 2.25 13.73
CA ALA A 32 6.09 2.68 14.62
C ALA A 32 5.91 4.15 15.03
N PRO A 33 5.99 4.45 16.34
CA PRO A 33 5.84 5.83 16.81
C PRO A 33 7.03 6.73 16.48
N GLY A 34 8.15 6.16 16.05
CA GLY A 34 9.39 6.85 15.76
C GLY A 34 10.33 6.04 14.87
N LEU A 35 11.63 6.23 15.06
CA LEU A 35 12.68 5.49 14.37
C LEU A 35 12.71 4.04 14.84
N MET A 36 12.65 3.09 13.93
CA MET A 36 12.69 1.66 14.24
C MET A 36 13.94 0.98 13.66
N TYR A 37 14.32 1.31 12.44
CA TYR A 37 15.42 0.69 11.73
C TYR A 37 16.57 1.69 11.51
N THR A 38 17.75 1.16 11.19
CA THR A 38 18.99 1.95 11.05
C THR A 38 18.84 3.04 10.00
N ASP A 39 18.17 2.73 8.88
CA ASP A 39 18.07 3.63 7.73
C ASP A 39 16.91 4.64 7.85
N SER A 40 15.96 4.39 8.74
CA SER A 40 14.80 5.28 8.94
C SER A 40 15.19 6.73 9.25
N GLY A 41 16.25 6.93 10.05
CA GLY A 41 16.74 8.26 10.41
C GLY A 41 17.39 8.99 9.23
N GLU A 42 18.20 8.29 8.47
CA GLU A 42 18.85 8.84 7.27
C GLU A 42 17.83 9.20 6.20
N LEU A 43 16.88 8.31 5.93
CA LEU A 43 15.82 8.54 4.96
C LEU A 43 14.92 9.73 5.37
N ALA A 44 14.58 9.84 6.64
CA ALA A 44 13.82 10.98 7.14
C ALA A 44 14.60 12.29 6.99
N ALA A 45 15.89 12.30 7.29
CA ALA A 45 16.77 13.45 7.09
C ALA A 45 16.89 13.79 5.59
N ALA A 46 17.12 12.81 4.72
CA ALA A 46 17.19 13.02 3.27
C ALA A 46 15.89 13.60 2.72
N CYS A 47 14.73 13.10 3.14
CA CYS A 47 13.43 13.63 2.72
C CYS A 47 13.22 15.07 3.21
N THR A 48 13.59 15.40 4.45
CA THR A 48 13.35 16.75 4.99
C THR A 48 14.27 17.80 4.41
N THR A 49 15.52 17.46 4.12
CA THR A 49 16.54 18.40 3.62
C THR A 49 16.75 18.35 2.11
N LEU A 50 16.05 17.48 1.38
CA LEU A 50 16.35 17.12 -0.03
C LEU A 50 17.80 16.65 -0.20
N GLY A 51 18.31 15.93 0.81
CA GLY A 51 19.63 15.32 0.79
C GLY A 51 19.70 14.06 -0.07
N VAL A 52 20.89 13.47 -0.13
CA VAL A 52 21.10 12.18 -0.78
C VAL A 52 21.31 11.13 0.30
N ALA A 53 20.48 10.13 0.32
CA ALA A 53 20.65 8.96 1.18
C ALA A 53 21.80 8.08 0.64
N HIS A 54 22.16 7.06 1.43
CA HIS A 54 23.17 6.06 1.00
C HIS A 54 22.91 5.53 -0.42
N PRO A 55 23.90 4.99 -1.13
CA PRO A 55 23.69 4.40 -2.47
C PRO A 55 22.55 3.38 -2.46
N THR A 56 21.58 3.51 -3.32
CA THR A 56 21.46 4.26 -4.61
C THR A 56 20.83 5.66 -4.55
N GLY A 57 20.69 6.32 -3.39
CA GLY A 57 20.25 7.71 -3.27
C GLY A 57 18.74 7.96 -3.32
N TYR A 58 17.94 7.03 -3.81
CA TYR A 58 16.46 7.02 -3.87
C TYR A 58 15.78 8.34 -4.24
N PRO A 59 16.13 9.01 -5.36
CA PRO A 59 15.72 10.39 -5.64
C PRO A 59 14.21 10.57 -5.72
N LEU A 60 13.48 9.60 -6.31
CA LEU A 60 12.02 9.66 -6.38
C LEU A 60 11.38 9.56 -5.00
N PHE A 61 11.89 8.65 -4.16
CA PHE A 61 11.43 8.49 -2.79
C PHE A 61 11.67 9.78 -1.98
N THR A 62 12.87 10.36 -2.08
CA THR A 62 13.25 11.60 -1.39
C THR A 62 12.35 12.76 -1.79
N LEU A 63 12.06 12.94 -3.09
CA LEU A 63 11.18 13.99 -3.59
C LEU A 63 9.73 13.81 -3.12
N LEU A 64 9.18 12.61 -3.25
CA LEU A 64 7.81 12.32 -2.81
C LEU A 64 7.67 12.43 -1.29
N GLY A 65 8.66 11.91 -0.54
CA GLY A 65 8.73 12.03 0.91
C GLY A 65 8.84 13.48 1.36
N HIS A 66 9.63 14.31 0.68
CA HIS A 66 9.73 15.74 0.97
C HIS A 66 8.38 16.43 0.83
N VAL A 67 7.72 16.28 -0.33
CA VAL A 67 6.38 16.88 -0.56
C VAL A 67 5.39 16.40 0.50
N TRP A 68 5.42 15.11 0.84
CA TRP A 68 4.53 14.54 1.84
C TRP A 68 4.76 15.14 3.24
N THR A 69 6.01 15.30 3.66
CA THR A 69 6.35 15.90 4.96
C THR A 69 5.92 17.37 5.05
N MET A 70 5.93 18.11 3.95
CA MET A 70 5.41 19.48 3.91
C MET A 70 3.90 19.57 4.11
N MET A 71 3.15 18.54 3.72
CA MET A 71 1.69 18.49 3.83
C MET A 71 1.21 17.87 5.14
N SER A 72 2.09 17.26 5.92
CA SER A 72 1.76 16.48 7.10
C SER A 72 1.87 17.30 8.38
N TRP A 73 1.05 16.93 9.36
CA TRP A 73 1.14 17.46 10.72
C TRP A 73 1.82 16.44 11.64
N GLY A 74 2.83 16.87 12.35
CA GLY A 74 3.59 16.02 13.27
C GLY A 74 5.07 15.92 12.93
N SER A 75 5.74 14.88 13.44
CA SER A 75 7.15 14.68 13.13
C SER A 75 7.35 14.16 11.71
N PRO A 76 8.44 14.55 11.01
CA PRO A 76 8.73 14.04 9.67
C PRO A 76 8.76 12.50 9.61
N ILE A 77 9.27 11.85 10.65
CA ILE A 77 9.34 10.38 10.69
C ILE A 77 7.95 9.74 10.75
N SER A 78 7.04 10.27 11.58
CA SER A 78 5.67 9.74 11.62
C SER A 78 4.92 9.97 10.31
N ALA A 79 5.14 11.11 9.66
CA ALA A 79 4.59 11.39 8.35
C ALA A 79 5.06 10.37 7.30
N LEU A 80 6.35 10.05 7.28
CA LEU A 80 6.94 9.10 6.33
C LEU A 80 6.52 7.66 6.63
N ASN A 81 6.34 7.29 7.90
CA ASN A 81 5.77 5.98 8.26
C ASN A 81 4.33 5.85 7.71
N VAL A 82 3.51 6.91 7.83
CA VAL A 82 2.17 6.94 7.20
C VAL A 82 2.26 6.77 5.69
N LEU A 83 3.21 7.45 5.04
CA LEU A 83 3.41 7.32 3.58
C LEU A 83 3.75 5.89 3.17
N ALA A 84 4.63 5.20 3.92
CA ALA A 84 4.95 3.79 3.70
C ALA A 84 3.69 2.93 3.78
N GLY A 85 2.88 3.11 4.82
CA GLY A 85 1.60 2.41 4.97
C GLY A 85 0.62 2.66 3.82
N VAL A 86 0.52 3.90 3.35
CA VAL A 86 -0.32 4.28 2.20
C VAL A 86 0.15 3.60 0.92
N TRP A 87 1.46 3.57 0.66
CA TRP A 87 2.01 2.92 -0.54
C TRP A 87 1.77 1.42 -0.53
N VAL A 88 2.03 0.76 0.59
CA VAL A 88 1.83 -0.70 0.69
C VAL A 88 0.34 -1.05 0.62
N ALA A 89 -0.54 -0.30 1.29
CA ALA A 89 -1.99 -0.50 1.18
C ALA A 89 -2.51 -0.30 -0.26
N SER A 90 -1.95 0.68 -0.98
CA SER A 90 -2.25 0.89 -2.40
C SER A 90 -1.77 -0.29 -3.26
N ALA A 91 -0.58 -0.83 -2.98
CA ALA A 91 -0.06 -2.01 -3.66
C ALA A 91 -0.96 -3.24 -3.42
N VAL A 92 -1.49 -3.43 -2.22
CA VAL A 92 -2.47 -4.49 -1.91
C VAL A 92 -3.75 -4.32 -2.73
N SER A 93 -4.27 -3.09 -2.85
CA SER A 93 -5.44 -2.78 -3.69
C SER A 93 -5.19 -3.12 -5.17
N ILE A 94 -4.03 -2.76 -5.68
CA ILE A 94 -3.62 -3.06 -7.07
C ILE A 94 -3.46 -4.57 -7.25
N THR A 95 -2.86 -5.27 -6.29
CA THR A 95 -2.70 -6.73 -6.32
C THR A 95 -4.05 -7.43 -6.39
N TYR A 96 -5.04 -6.99 -5.62
CA TYR A 96 -6.41 -7.49 -5.73
C TYR A 96 -6.96 -7.36 -7.15
N LEU A 97 -6.85 -6.17 -7.75
CA LEU A 97 -7.34 -5.92 -9.11
C LEU A 97 -6.61 -6.77 -10.14
N LEU A 98 -5.29 -6.92 -10.01
CA LEU A 98 -4.48 -7.76 -10.90
C LEU A 98 -4.90 -9.22 -10.80
N MET A 99 -5.02 -9.76 -9.60
CA MET A 99 -5.44 -11.15 -9.39
C MET A 99 -6.85 -11.40 -9.94
N LEU A 100 -7.77 -10.45 -9.71
CA LEU A 100 -9.12 -10.54 -10.26
C LEU A 100 -9.12 -10.56 -11.78
N ASN A 101 -8.33 -9.69 -12.42
CA ASN A 101 -8.20 -9.65 -13.88
C ASN A 101 -7.58 -10.94 -14.43
N VAL A 102 -6.53 -11.47 -13.78
CA VAL A 102 -5.89 -12.74 -14.20
C VAL A 102 -6.88 -13.90 -14.10
N LEU A 103 -7.64 -14.00 -13.02
CA LEU A 103 -8.66 -15.05 -12.86
C LEU A 103 -9.72 -14.96 -13.97
N GLN A 104 -10.18 -13.77 -14.31
CA GLN A 104 -11.16 -13.55 -15.38
C GLN A 104 -10.57 -13.86 -16.76
N TRP A 105 -9.30 -13.57 -16.99
CA TRP A 105 -8.62 -13.86 -18.25
C TRP A 105 -8.39 -15.35 -18.45
N VAL A 106 -8.00 -16.08 -17.40
CA VAL A 106 -7.68 -17.52 -17.48
C VAL A 106 -8.95 -18.38 -17.55
N TYR A 107 -9.95 -18.06 -16.72
CA TYR A 107 -11.14 -18.90 -16.55
C TYR A 107 -12.39 -18.35 -17.25
N GLY A 108 -12.25 -17.25 -17.96
CA GLY A 108 -13.33 -16.56 -18.66
C GLY A 108 -14.03 -15.49 -17.83
N VAL A 109 -14.52 -14.47 -18.53
CA VAL A 109 -15.30 -13.39 -17.95
C VAL A 109 -16.67 -13.93 -17.55
N GLY A 110 -16.79 -14.39 -16.32
CA GLY A 110 -18.02 -14.95 -15.76
C GLY A 110 -18.41 -14.29 -14.45
N THR A 111 -19.65 -14.48 -14.05
CA THR A 111 -20.20 -14.02 -12.77
C THR A 111 -19.84 -14.95 -11.60
N ASN A 112 -18.69 -15.61 -11.66
CA ASN A 112 -18.30 -16.49 -10.58
C ASN A 112 -17.92 -15.66 -9.34
N ARG A 113 -18.73 -15.76 -8.31
CA ARG A 113 -18.56 -15.04 -7.04
C ARG A 113 -17.30 -15.44 -6.28
N LEU A 114 -16.66 -16.54 -6.67
CA LEU A 114 -15.41 -17.00 -6.05
C LEU A 114 -14.20 -16.15 -6.48
N TYR A 115 -14.19 -15.56 -7.69
CA TYR A 115 -13.03 -14.79 -8.16
C TYR A 115 -12.69 -13.61 -7.27
N PRO A 116 -13.63 -12.75 -6.85
CA PRO A 116 -13.34 -11.68 -5.89
C PRO A 116 -12.84 -12.21 -4.54
N ILE A 117 -13.38 -13.33 -4.08
CA ILE A 117 -12.97 -13.94 -2.80
C ILE A 117 -11.54 -14.44 -2.89
N ILE A 118 -11.19 -15.19 -3.94
CA ILE A 118 -9.83 -15.72 -4.15
C ILE A 118 -8.83 -14.55 -4.28
N ALA A 119 -9.16 -13.54 -5.09
CA ALA A 119 -8.32 -12.38 -5.28
C ALA A 119 -8.13 -11.59 -3.97
N ALA A 120 -9.19 -11.40 -3.18
CA ALA A 120 -9.13 -10.74 -1.88
C ALA A 120 -8.27 -11.50 -0.88
N THR A 121 -8.46 -12.84 -0.81
CA THR A 121 -7.65 -13.69 0.07
C THR A 121 -6.16 -13.58 -0.27
N GLY A 122 -5.79 -13.69 -1.55
CA GLY A 122 -4.40 -13.57 -1.98
C GLY A 122 -3.79 -12.21 -1.68
N ALA A 123 -4.53 -11.12 -1.94
CA ALA A 123 -4.08 -9.76 -1.66
C ALA A 123 -3.92 -9.51 -0.15
N LEU A 124 -4.84 -10.00 0.68
CA LEU A 124 -4.74 -9.90 2.15
C LEU A 124 -3.59 -10.74 2.72
N MET A 125 -3.37 -11.95 2.20
CA MET A 125 -2.21 -12.76 2.60
C MET A 125 -0.88 -12.06 2.29
N LEU A 126 -0.79 -11.37 1.16
CA LEU A 126 0.36 -10.53 0.85
C LEU A 126 0.48 -9.38 1.86
N GLY A 127 -0.56 -8.58 2.02
CA GLY A 127 -0.55 -7.39 2.88
C GLY A 127 -0.29 -7.70 4.35
N TRP A 128 -0.77 -8.83 4.84
CA TRP A 128 -0.56 -9.27 6.23
C TRP A 128 0.60 -10.24 6.41
N SER A 129 1.42 -10.46 5.37
CA SER A 129 2.68 -11.18 5.55
C SER A 129 3.64 -10.38 6.44
N SER A 130 4.42 -11.06 7.27
CA SER A 130 5.32 -10.39 8.23
C SER A 130 6.33 -9.46 7.57
N VAL A 131 6.82 -9.81 6.38
CA VAL A 131 7.78 -9.01 5.62
C VAL A 131 7.14 -7.72 5.12
N VAL A 132 5.95 -7.81 4.49
CA VAL A 132 5.23 -6.64 3.99
C VAL A 132 4.74 -5.76 5.14
N TRP A 133 4.31 -6.37 6.25
CA TRP A 133 3.88 -5.65 7.44
C TRP A 133 5.00 -4.79 8.03
N SER A 134 6.21 -5.34 8.18
CA SER A 134 7.35 -4.59 8.72
C SER A 134 7.68 -3.37 7.85
N GLN A 135 7.65 -3.53 6.54
CA GLN A 135 7.93 -2.46 5.57
C GLN A 135 6.80 -1.41 5.50
N ALA A 136 5.56 -1.79 5.85
CA ALA A 136 4.41 -0.90 5.83
C ALA A 136 4.27 -0.05 7.10
N THR A 137 4.86 -0.47 8.21
CA THR A 137 4.69 0.17 9.53
C THR A 137 5.85 1.05 9.96
N SER A 138 6.92 1.07 9.18
CA SER A 138 8.06 1.98 9.36
C SER A 138 8.68 2.32 8.01
N ILE A 139 9.30 3.49 7.92
CA ILE A 139 10.05 3.88 6.73
C ILE A 139 11.35 3.09 6.64
N GLU A 140 11.50 2.35 5.56
CA GLU A 140 12.69 1.58 5.20
C GLU A 140 12.75 1.38 3.68
N VAL A 141 13.92 1.14 3.10
CA VAL A 141 14.15 0.86 1.67
C VAL A 141 15.22 -0.22 1.50
#